data_73ec79ed0de7e393a7c079b25a310943
#
_entry.id   73ec79ed0de7e393a7c079b25a310943
#
_cell.length_a   1.000
_cell.length_b   1.000
_cell.length_c   1.000
_cell.angle_alpha   90.00
_cell.angle_beta   90.00
_cell.angle_gamma   90.00
#
_symmetry.space_group_name_H-M   'P 1'
#
loop_
_entity.id
_entity.type
_entity.pdbx_description
1 polymer ?
#
loop_
_entity_poly.entity_id
_entity_poly.type
_entity_poly.pdbx_seq_one_letter_code
_entity_poly.pdbx_strand_id
1 'polypeptide(L)'
;MQIYKVFHSKSEIIFSQNKIDNQSIIIDDFSEVSKYNALNKFLFICISPDPIKAIENWFPNHDFIKAAGGLVMKDQQYLWIYRNGIWDFPKGKLEKDENFKIAAVREVQEECGLNSNLEIIKLLYISFHTYIENSKSKIKRTNWYLMKYSGSDYLSPQKEEGIDKVKWLSLEESNLKSKESFKSIDEVWKTYN
;
A
#
# COMPACT_ATOMS: atom_id res chain seq x y z
N MET A 1 -18.73 2.78 -5.21
CA MET A 1 -18.45 1.32 -5.12
C MET A 1 -17.10 1.15 -4.43
N GLN A 2 -17.05 0.36 -3.36
CA GLN A 2 -15.80 0.10 -2.64
C GLN A 2 -15.16 -1.15 -3.24
N ILE A 3 -13.91 -1.03 -3.67
CA ILE A 3 -13.10 -2.09 -4.25
C ILE A 3 -11.77 -2.11 -3.52
N TYR A 4 -11.36 -3.28 -3.06
CA TYR A 4 -10.07 -3.50 -2.43
C TYR A 4 -9.32 -4.63 -3.13
N LYS A 5 -8.02 -4.44 -3.34
CA LYS A 5 -7.13 -5.46 -3.90
C LYS A 5 -6.25 -6.06 -2.81
N VAL A 6 -6.22 -7.36 -2.73
CA VAL A 6 -5.25 -8.12 -1.92
C VAL A 6 -4.21 -8.70 -2.87
N PHE A 7 -2.97 -8.29 -2.70
CA PHE A 7 -1.83 -8.84 -3.44
C PHE A 7 -1.31 -10.07 -2.69
N HIS A 8 -1.54 -11.25 -3.26
CA HIS A 8 -1.13 -12.52 -2.69
C HIS A 8 -0.23 -13.29 -3.67
N SER A 9 1.06 -13.46 -3.34
CA SER A 9 2.04 -14.07 -4.25
C SER A 9 2.04 -13.40 -5.62
N LYS A 10 1.66 -14.12 -6.68
CA LYS A 10 1.55 -13.62 -8.06
C LYS A 10 0.12 -13.22 -8.43
N SER A 11 -0.85 -13.43 -7.55
CA SER A 11 -2.29 -13.22 -7.79
C SER A 11 -2.79 -11.92 -7.18
N GLU A 12 -3.84 -11.39 -7.78
CA GLU A 12 -4.63 -10.28 -7.23
C GLU A 12 -6.03 -10.79 -6.91
N ILE A 13 -6.46 -10.61 -5.66
CA ILE A 13 -7.81 -10.95 -5.21
C ILE A 13 -8.54 -9.63 -4.99
N ILE A 14 -9.66 -9.46 -5.67
CA ILE A 14 -10.48 -8.27 -5.53
C ILE A 14 -11.65 -8.56 -4.60
N PHE A 15 -11.85 -7.71 -3.62
CA PHE A 15 -13.02 -7.69 -2.76
C PHE A 15 -13.87 -6.49 -3.13
N SER A 16 -15.13 -6.74 -3.49
CA SER A 16 -16.04 -5.70 -3.98
C SER A 16 -17.45 -5.91 -3.46
N GLN A 17 -18.24 -4.84 -3.42
CA GLN A 17 -19.68 -4.92 -3.12
C GLN A 17 -20.49 -5.44 -4.30
N ASN A 18 -19.97 -5.31 -5.52
CA ASN A 18 -20.67 -5.70 -6.75
C ASN A 18 -19.71 -6.40 -7.72
N LYS A 19 -20.29 -7.16 -8.65
CA LYS A 19 -19.53 -7.74 -9.76
C LYS A 19 -18.89 -6.64 -10.62
N ILE A 20 -17.62 -6.82 -11.00
CA ILE A 20 -16.83 -5.81 -11.70
C ILE A 20 -16.85 -6.02 -13.22
N ASP A 21 -16.66 -7.25 -13.67
CA ASP A 21 -16.68 -7.61 -15.09
C ASP A 21 -17.13 -9.06 -15.31
N ASN A 22 -17.22 -9.48 -16.58
CA ASN A 22 -17.66 -10.82 -16.96
C ASN A 22 -16.52 -11.84 -17.15
N GLN A 23 -15.25 -11.40 -17.07
CA GLN A 23 -14.08 -12.26 -17.31
C GLN A 23 -13.41 -12.73 -16.00
N SER A 24 -13.84 -12.21 -14.86
CA SER A 24 -13.27 -12.54 -13.57
C SER A 24 -13.85 -13.81 -13.00
N ILE A 25 -13.01 -14.60 -12.34
CA ILE A 25 -13.45 -15.80 -11.61
C ILE A 25 -14.00 -15.34 -10.26
N ILE A 26 -15.30 -15.57 -10.05
CA ILE A 26 -15.93 -15.33 -8.75
C ILE A 26 -15.61 -16.53 -7.87
N ILE A 27 -15.07 -16.24 -6.67
CA ILE A 27 -14.74 -17.25 -5.66
C ILE A 27 -15.36 -16.86 -4.32
N ASP A 28 -15.84 -17.84 -3.59
CA ASP A 28 -16.49 -17.65 -2.30
C ASP A 28 -15.54 -17.96 -1.12
N ASP A 29 -14.43 -18.65 -1.37
CA ASP A 29 -13.47 -19.09 -0.36
C ASP A 29 -12.03 -19.01 -0.86
N PHE A 30 -11.11 -18.66 0.06
CA PHE A 30 -9.67 -18.55 -0.25
C PHE A 30 -9.04 -19.88 -0.71
N SER A 31 -9.55 -21.02 -0.26
CA SER A 31 -9.06 -22.34 -0.68
C SER A 31 -9.16 -22.56 -2.19
N GLU A 32 -10.11 -21.89 -2.84
CA GLU A 32 -10.28 -21.95 -4.29
C GLU A 32 -9.14 -21.30 -5.05
N VAL A 33 -8.47 -20.28 -4.48
CA VAL A 33 -7.32 -19.61 -5.10
C VAL A 33 -6.21 -20.62 -5.41
N SER A 34 -5.99 -21.59 -4.50
CA SER A 34 -4.96 -22.61 -4.67
C SER A 34 -5.20 -23.53 -5.87
N LYS A 35 -6.47 -23.79 -6.22
CA LYS A 35 -6.84 -24.63 -7.38
C LYS A 35 -6.43 -24.00 -8.72
N TYR A 36 -6.31 -22.68 -8.75
CA TYR A 36 -6.00 -21.91 -9.95
C TYR A 36 -4.56 -21.41 -10.01
N ASN A 37 -3.80 -21.45 -8.92
CA ASN A 37 -2.42 -20.95 -8.85
C ASN A 37 -1.41 -21.63 -9.79
N ALA A 38 -1.76 -22.80 -10.37
CA ALA A 38 -0.92 -23.49 -11.35
C ALA A 38 -0.97 -22.87 -12.78
N LEU A 39 -1.92 -21.96 -13.05
CA LEU A 39 -2.24 -21.45 -14.38
C LEU A 39 -2.19 -19.90 -14.41
N ASN A 40 -1.02 -19.28 -14.37
CA ASN A 40 -0.77 -17.85 -14.70
C ASN A 40 -1.89 -16.82 -14.44
N LYS A 41 -1.65 -15.89 -13.49
CA LYS A 41 -2.37 -14.62 -13.27
C LYS A 41 -3.89 -14.67 -13.45
N PHE A 42 -4.62 -15.12 -12.44
CA PHE A 42 -6.06 -14.95 -12.41
C PHE A 42 -6.45 -13.75 -11.56
N LEU A 43 -7.45 -13.03 -12.02
CA LEU A 43 -8.17 -12.03 -11.27
C LEU A 43 -9.33 -12.73 -10.56
N PHE A 44 -9.27 -12.85 -9.26
CA PHE A 44 -10.34 -13.41 -8.44
C PHE A 44 -11.20 -12.29 -7.87
N ILE A 45 -12.51 -12.50 -7.81
CA ILE A 45 -13.43 -11.54 -7.18
C ILE A 45 -14.23 -12.23 -6.08
N CYS A 46 -14.13 -11.68 -4.87
CA CYS A 46 -15.05 -11.96 -3.78
C CYS A 46 -16.06 -10.83 -3.68
N ILE A 47 -17.35 -11.15 -3.76
CA ILE A 47 -18.44 -10.18 -3.62
C ILE A 47 -18.94 -10.21 -2.18
N SER A 48 -18.86 -9.08 -1.48
CA SER A 48 -19.29 -8.95 -0.09
C SER A 48 -19.88 -7.56 0.19
N PRO A 49 -20.97 -7.45 0.98
CA PRO A 49 -21.48 -6.16 1.43
C PRO A 49 -20.49 -5.38 2.30
N ASP A 50 -19.57 -6.08 3.01
CA ASP A 50 -18.44 -5.49 3.72
C ASP A 50 -17.13 -6.14 3.24
N PRO A 51 -16.50 -5.57 2.21
CA PRO A 51 -15.28 -6.13 1.62
C PRO A 51 -14.10 -6.18 2.59
N ILE A 52 -13.97 -5.23 3.51
CA ILE A 52 -12.86 -5.23 4.49
C ILE A 52 -13.02 -6.38 5.46
N LYS A 53 -14.22 -6.59 5.99
CA LYS A 53 -14.51 -7.72 6.88
C LYS A 53 -14.37 -9.06 6.15
N ALA A 54 -14.74 -9.12 4.88
CA ALA A 54 -14.51 -10.31 4.06
C ALA A 54 -13.02 -10.63 3.94
N ILE A 55 -12.16 -9.62 3.73
CA ILE A 55 -10.70 -9.80 3.72
C ILE A 55 -10.21 -10.38 5.06
N GLU A 56 -10.66 -9.83 6.19
CA GLU A 56 -10.28 -10.34 7.51
C GLU A 56 -10.70 -11.81 7.71
N ASN A 57 -11.89 -12.16 7.27
CA ASN A 57 -12.42 -13.53 7.39
C ASN A 57 -11.70 -14.54 6.45
N TRP A 58 -11.23 -14.08 5.30
CA TRP A 58 -10.55 -14.94 4.33
C TRP A 58 -9.12 -15.31 4.72
N PHE A 59 -8.52 -14.56 5.63
CA PHE A 59 -7.15 -14.78 6.11
C PHE A 59 -7.09 -15.08 7.62
N PRO A 60 -7.86 -16.06 8.14
CA PRO A 60 -8.01 -16.27 9.60
C PRO A 60 -6.71 -16.71 10.29
N ASN A 61 -5.77 -17.30 9.52
CA ASN A 61 -4.47 -17.76 10.02
C ASN A 61 -3.32 -16.76 9.77
N HIS A 62 -3.66 -15.52 9.40
CA HIS A 62 -2.68 -14.47 9.19
C HIS A 62 -2.72 -13.45 10.32
N ASP A 63 -1.55 -13.04 10.79
CA ASP A 63 -1.45 -11.88 11.67
C ASP A 63 -1.85 -10.63 10.89
N PHE A 64 -2.87 -9.90 11.37
CA PHE A 64 -3.39 -8.71 10.72
C PHE A 64 -2.60 -7.47 11.13
N ILE A 65 -1.83 -6.91 10.20
CA ILE A 65 -0.97 -5.75 10.42
C ILE A 65 -1.64 -4.50 9.86
N LYS A 66 -1.74 -3.45 10.67
CA LYS A 66 -2.19 -2.12 10.25
C LYS A 66 -0.98 -1.23 10.02
N ALA A 67 -0.98 -0.54 8.87
CA ALA A 67 0.06 0.39 8.48
C ALA A 67 -0.55 1.64 7.84
N ALA A 68 0.20 2.73 7.84
CA ALA A 68 -0.19 3.95 7.16
C ALA A 68 1.04 4.63 6.54
N GLY A 69 0.81 5.39 5.48
CA GLY A 69 1.88 6.13 4.82
C GLY A 69 1.33 7.18 3.87
N GLY A 70 2.21 7.81 3.11
CA GLY A 70 1.84 8.95 2.29
C GLY A 70 2.48 8.99 0.91
N LEU A 71 1.67 9.40 -0.08
CA LEU A 71 2.14 10.02 -1.29
C LEU A 71 2.24 11.51 -1.00
N VAL A 72 3.46 12.01 -0.85
CA VAL A 72 3.72 13.41 -0.45
C VAL A 72 4.12 14.22 -1.67
N MET A 73 3.51 15.38 -1.84
CA MET A 73 3.79 16.30 -2.93
C MET A 73 4.33 17.63 -2.42
N LYS A 74 5.28 18.21 -3.16
CA LYS A 74 5.85 19.53 -2.98
C LYS A 74 6.28 20.08 -4.33
N ASP A 75 5.83 21.28 -4.71
CA ASP A 75 6.29 22.01 -5.91
C ASP A 75 6.34 21.15 -7.19
N GLN A 76 5.28 20.37 -7.45
CA GLN A 76 5.15 19.41 -8.56
C GLN A 76 6.15 18.24 -8.51
N GLN A 77 6.77 18.00 -7.38
CA GLN A 77 7.60 16.84 -7.10
C GLN A 77 6.92 15.93 -6.08
N TYR A 78 7.33 14.66 -6.08
CA TYR A 78 6.77 13.61 -5.25
C TYR A 78 7.88 12.93 -4.46
N LEU A 79 7.61 12.67 -3.18
CA LEU A 79 8.56 12.04 -2.27
C LEU A 79 8.58 10.53 -2.47
N TRP A 80 9.77 10.00 -2.71
CA TRP A 80 10.02 8.58 -2.84
C TRP A 80 11.15 8.14 -1.92
N ILE A 81 11.04 6.94 -1.39
CA ILE A 81 12.11 6.25 -0.68
C ILE A 81 12.66 5.10 -1.52
N TYR A 82 13.95 4.79 -1.36
CA TYR A 82 14.56 3.59 -1.92
C TYR A 82 14.93 2.69 -0.74
N ARG A 83 14.18 1.61 -0.55
CA ARG A 83 14.25 0.71 0.58
C ARG A 83 14.52 -0.70 0.12
N ASN A 84 15.56 -1.35 0.66
CA ASN A 84 15.92 -2.74 0.31
C ASN A 84 15.99 -3.01 -1.20
N GLY A 85 16.53 -2.06 -1.97
CA GLY A 85 16.70 -2.21 -3.41
C GLY A 85 15.48 -1.87 -4.27
N ILE A 86 14.36 -1.40 -3.68
CA ILE A 86 13.11 -1.12 -4.40
C ILE A 86 12.61 0.29 -4.05
N TRP A 87 12.06 0.99 -5.04
CA TRP A 87 11.37 2.26 -4.82
C TRP A 87 10.01 2.04 -4.17
N ASP A 88 9.68 2.87 -3.19
CA ASP A 88 8.46 2.76 -2.38
C ASP A 88 8.01 4.14 -1.92
N PHE A 89 6.80 4.25 -1.35
CA PHE A 89 6.37 5.41 -0.59
C PHE A 89 6.63 5.19 0.91
N PRO A 90 6.92 6.26 1.67
CA PRO A 90 7.15 6.17 3.11
C PRO A 90 5.90 5.67 3.85
N LYS A 91 6.08 4.71 4.74
CA LYS A 91 5.02 4.06 5.51
C LYS A 91 5.55 3.16 6.60
N GLY A 92 4.79 3.01 7.66
CA GLY A 92 5.11 2.02 8.68
C GLY A 92 3.90 1.55 9.46
N LYS A 93 4.13 0.77 10.50
CA LYS A 93 3.09 0.15 11.32
C LYS A 93 2.48 1.17 12.27
N LEU A 94 1.18 1.01 12.55
CA LEU A 94 0.56 1.77 13.63
C LEU A 94 1.14 1.35 14.97
N GLU A 95 1.43 2.33 15.81
CA GLU A 95 1.75 2.12 17.21
C GLU A 95 0.48 1.96 18.06
N LYS A 96 0.68 1.58 19.34
CA LYS A 96 -0.43 1.45 20.29
C LYS A 96 -1.16 2.79 20.42
N ASP A 97 -2.50 2.72 20.34
CA ASP A 97 -3.40 3.86 20.47
C ASP A 97 -3.29 4.92 19.34
N GLU A 98 -2.55 4.62 18.27
CA GLU A 98 -2.47 5.46 17.08
C GLU A 98 -3.64 5.22 16.12
N ASN A 99 -4.11 6.27 15.47
CA ASN A 99 -4.97 6.16 14.30
C ASN A 99 -4.15 6.25 13.00
N PHE A 100 -4.75 5.84 11.88
CA PHE A 100 -4.06 5.80 10.59
C PHE A 100 -3.50 7.15 10.13
N LYS A 101 -4.15 8.29 10.46
CA LYS A 101 -3.66 9.61 10.03
C LYS A 101 -2.41 10.02 10.81
N ILE A 102 -2.42 9.80 12.13
CA ILE A 102 -1.28 10.09 12.99
C ILE A 102 -0.08 9.23 12.57
N ALA A 103 -0.28 7.92 12.45
CA ALA A 103 0.77 7.01 11.99
C ALA A 103 1.34 7.42 10.62
N ALA A 104 0.50 7.80 9.66
CA ALA A 104 0.95 8.20 8.34
C ALA A 104 1.86 9.44 8.36
N VAL A 105 1.52 10.43 9.17
CA VAL A 105 2.35 11.64 9.33
C VAL A 105 3.66 11.32 10.02
N ARG A 106 3.62 10.59 11.14
CA ARG A 106 4.81 10.18 11.91
C ARG A 106 5.78 9.39 11.03
N GLU A 107 5.31 8.36 10.34
CA GLU A 107 6.15 7.49 9.51
C GLU A 107 6.81 8.26 8.35
N VAL A 108 6.06 9.14 7.67
CA VAL A 108 6.62 9.99 6.62
C VAL A 108 7.71 10.91 7.18
N GLN A 109 7.50 11.48 8.36
CA GLN A 109 8.49 12.34 9.01
C GLN A 109 9.73 11.56 9.43
N GLU A 110 9.58 10.41 10.06
CA GLU A 110 10.68 9.57 10.54
C GLU A 110 11.50 8.99 9.39
N GLU A 111 10.85 8.34 8.42
CA GLU A 111 11.54 7.68 7.31
C GLU A 111 12.25 8.66 6.37
N CYS A 112 11.75 9.91 6.25
CA CYS A 112 12.27 10.89 5.30
C CYS A 112 12.98 12.09 5.93
N GLY A 113 12.95 12.23 7.27
CA GLY A 113 13.53 13.38 7.97
C GLY A 113 12.77 14.69 7.74
N LEU A 114 11.46 14.62 7.48
CA LEU A 114 10.64 15.81 7.28
C LEU A 114 10.22 16.44 8.61
N ASN A 115 10.02 17.76 8.60
CA ASN A 115 9.52 18.50 9.75
C ASN A 115 7.98 18.58 9.80
N SER A 116 7.44 19.41 10.67
CA SER A 116 6.01 19.54 10.96
C SER A 116 5.14 20.15 9.84
N ASN A 117 5.71 20.59 8.71
CA ASN A 117 4.98 21.23 7.60
C ASN A 117 4.36 20.22 6.64
N LEU A 118 3.84 19.11 7.14
CA LEU A 118 3.19 18.03 6.39
C LEU A 118 1.70 18.01 6.70
N GLU A 119 0.87 18.16 5.68
CA GLU A 119 -0.59 18.24 5.76
C GLU A 119 -1.23 17.09 5.00
N ILE A 120 -2.17 16.38 5.64
CA ILE A 120 -3.00 15.36 4.97
C ILE A 120 -4.11 16.08 4.19
N ILE A 121 -4.17 15.81 2.86
CA ILE A 121 -5.24 16.30 1.98
C ILE A 121 -6.43 15.33 2.03
N LYS A 122 -6.19 14.04 1.77
CA LYS A 122 -7.26 13.02 1.76
C LYS A 122 -6.69 11.60 1.90
N LEU A 123 -7.56 10.65 2.27
CA LEU A 123 -7.28 9.23 2.06
C LEU A 123 -7.30 8.98 0.55
N LEU A 124 -6.20 8.44 0.02
CA LEU A 124 -6.03 8.20 -1.40
C LEU A 124 -6.39 6.76 -1.77
N TYR A 125 -5.84 5.79 -1.05
CA TYR A 125 -5.98 4.37 -1.37
C TYR A 125 -5.86 3.50 -0.11
N ILE A 126 -6.45 2.30 -0.14
CA ILE A 126 -6.22 1.26 0.87
C ILE A 126 -5.74 0.01 0.14
N SER A 127 -4.52 -0.42 0.44
CA SER A 127 -3.95 -1.65 -0.11
C SER A 127 -3.87 -2.75 0.93
N PHE A 128 -3.93 -3.99 0.46
CA PHE A 128 -3.66 -5.18 1.25
C PHE A 128 -2.61 -6.02 0.54
N HIS A 129 -1.67 -6.60 1.28
CA HIS A 129 -0.78 -7.62 0.75
C HIS A 129 -0.43 -8.66 1.80
N THR A 130 -0.20 -9.88 1.35
CA THR A 130 0.24 -10.98 2.20
C THR A 130 1.74 -11.20 2.05
N TYR A 131 2.39 -11.59 3.14
CA TYR A 131 3.81 -11.93 3.18
C TYR A 131 4.11 -12.88 4.34
N ILE A 132 5.29 -13.48 4.31
CA ILE A 132 5.79 -14.33 5.40
C ILE A 132 6.92 -13.59 6.12
N GLU A 133 6.81 -13.49 7.43
CA GLU A 133 7.85 -12.91 8.29
C GLU A 133 8.02 -13.80 9.52
N ASN A 134 9.25 -14.23 9.79
CA ASN A 134 9.58 -15.14 10.90
C ASN A 134 8.70 -16.41 10.92
N SER A 135 8.52 -17.03 9.75
CA SER A 135 7.68 -18.22 9.53
C SER A 135 6.19 -18.04 9.85
N LYS A 136 5.71 -16.81 10.03
CA LYS A 136 4.30 -16.49 10.22
C LYS A 136 3.73 -15.79 8.98
N SER A 137 2.56 -16.25 8.58
CA SER A 137 1.79 -15.59 7.52
C SER A 137 1.19 -14.29 8.04
N LYS A 138 1.34 -13.23 7.31
CA LYS A 138 0.82 -11.91 7.66
C LYS A 138 0.03 -11.31 6.50
N ILE A 139 -0.99 -10.55 6.83
CA ILE A 139 -1.69 -9.68 5.90
C ILE A 139 -1.57 -8.23 6.40
N LYS A 140 -1.03 -7.35 5.57
CA LYS A 140 -0.86 -5.94 5.89
C LYS A 140 -1.88 -5.08 5.13
N ARG A 141 -2.72 -4.38 5.88
CA ARG A 141 -3.53 -3.27 5.40
C ARG A 141 -2.73 -1.98 5.52
N THR A 142 -2.57 -1.25 4.42
CA THR A 142 -1.93 0.07 4.44
C THR A 142 -2.92 1.13 3.95
N ASN A 143 -3.17 2.14 4.78
CA ASN A 143 -3.92 3.32 4.40
C ASN A 143 -2.94 4.37 3.86
N TRP A 144 -3.10 4.73 2.59
CA TRP A 144 -2.27 5.69 1.88
C TRP A 144 -2.96 7.04 1.82
N TYR A 145 -2.28 8.08 2.27
CA TYR A 145 -2.80 9.44 2.24
C TYR A 145 -2.07 10.29 1.22
N LEU A 146 -2.83 11.10 0.48
CA LEU A 146 -2.25 12.21 -0.27
C LEU A 146 -1.92 13.31 0.73
N MET A 147 -0.67 13.77 0.69
CA MET A 147 -0.15 14.78 1.59
C MET A 147 0.53 15.91 0.82
N LYS A 148 0.51 17.11 1.39
CA LYS A 148 1.24 18.26 0.90
C LYS A 148 2.33 18.62 1.92
N TYR A 149 3.51 18.90 1.43
CA TYR A 149 4.63 19.39 2.23
C TYR A 149 5.03 20.79 1.80
N SER A 150 5.28 21.69 2.77
CA SER A 150 5.69 23.08 2.54
C SER A 150 6.98 23.48 3.29
N GLY A 151 7.74 22.50 3.74
CA GLY A 151 9.01 22.72 4.47
C GLY A 151 10.21 22.78 3.54
N SER A 152 11.40 22.63 4.14
CA SER A 152 12.70 22.64 3.43
C SER A 152 12.87 21.42 2.52
N ASP A 153 13.86 21.49 1.60
CA ASP A 153 14.22 20.35 0.74
C ASP A 153 15.18 19.35 1.41
N TYR A 154 15.52 19.60 2.68
CA TYR A 154 16.39 18.69 3.41
C TYR A 154 15.68 17.35 3.65
N LEU A 155 16.35 16.27 3.28
CA LEU A 155 15.88 14.90 3.43
C LEU A 155 16.93 14.08 4.18
N SER A 156 16.48 13.25 5.11
CA SER A 156 17.34 12.33 5.86
C SER A 156 16.72 10.94 5.89
N PRO A 157 17.29 9.96 5.16
CA PRO A 157 16.79 8.60 5.16
C PRO A 157 17.02 7.94 6.53
N GLN A 158 15.99 7.25 7.04
CA GLN A 158 16.08 6.42 8.23
C GLN A 158 16.79 5.08 7.89
N LYS A 159 18.10 5.05 8.10
CA LYS A 159 18.96 3.92 7.72
C LYS A 159 18.60 2.62 8.43
N GLU A 160 18.15 2.69 9.66
CA GLU A 160 17.77 1.56 10.52
C GLU A 160 16.58 0.78 9.93
N GLU A 161 15.75 1.44 9.12
CA GLU A 161 14.62 0.84 8.38
C GLU A 161 15.00 0.32 7.00
N GLY A 162 16.31 0.30 6.65
CA GLY A 162 16.82 -0.15 5.35
C GLY A 162 16.54 0.83 4.21
N ILE A 163 16.33 2.12 4.54
CA ILE A 163 16.12 3.17 3.57
C ILE A 163 17.47 3.77 3.18
N ASP A 164 17.87 3.52 1.93
CA ASP A 164 19.15 4.01 1.40
C ASP A 164 19.06 5.44 0.87
N LYS A 165 17.91 5.79 0.27
CA LYS A 165 17.71 7.09 -0.37
C LYS A 165 16.30 7.60 -0.14
N VAL A 166 16.18 8.91 0.02
CA VAL A 166 14.93 9.66 -0.04
C VAL A 166 15.09 10.73 -1.10
N LYS A 167 14.13 10.90 -1.99
CA LYS A 167 14.22 11.85 -3.11
C LYS A 167 12.87 12.50 -3.42
N TRP A 168 12.94 13.77 -3.79
CA TRP A 168 11.89 14.44 -4.55
C TRP A 168 12.07 14.11 -6.03
N LEU A 169 11.08 13.50 -6.65
CA LEU A 169 11.09 13.10 -8.06
C LEU A 169 10.01 13.87 -8.81
N SER A 170 10.30 14.23 -10.05
CA SER A 170 9.32 14.80 -10.97
C SER A 170 8.19 13.82 -11.28
N LEU A 171 7.13 14.30 -11.93
CA LEU A 171 6.04 13.45 -12.42
C LEU A 171 6.55 12.35 -13.36
N GLU A 172 7.46 12.72 -14.29
CA GLU A 172 8.01 11.79 -15.26
C GLU A 172 8.86 10.70 -14.59
N GLU A 173 9.77 11.08 -13.68
CA GLU A 173 10.57 10.14 -12.91
C GLU A 173 9.68 9.23 -12.05
N SER A 174 8.65 9.79 -11.42
CA SER A 174 7.69 9.03 -10.60
C SER A 174 6.92 8.00 -11.43
N ASN A 175 6.52 8.32 -12.66
CA ASN A 175 5.89 7.39 -13.59
C ASN A 175 6.80 6.21 -13.96
N LEU A 176 8.11 6.42 -14.00
CA LEU A 176 9.08 5.34 -14.22
C LEU A 176 9.24 4.51 -12.95
N LYS A 177 9.40 5.17 -11.78
CA LYS A 177 9.65 4.48 -10.52
C LYS A 177 8.46 3.68 -10.01
N SER A 178 7.24 4.11 -10.30
CA SER A 178 6.04 3.33 -9.95
C SER A 178 6.03 1.94 -10.59
N LYS A 179 6.49 1.84 -11.85
CA LYS A 179 6.59 0.57 -12.59
C LYS A 179 7.71 -0.35 -12.09
N GLU A 180 8.74 0.22 -11.46
CA GLU A 180 9.86 -0.50 -10.83
C GLU A 180 9.54 -0.88 -9.37
N SER A 181 8.38 -0.47 -8.85
CA SER A 181 7.95 -0.64 -7.47
C SER A 181 7.11 -1.90 -7.26
N PHE A 182 6.67 -2.12 -6.03
CA PHE A 182 5.64 -3.12 -5.76
C PHE A 182 4.34 -2.75 -6.48
N LYS A 183 3.58 -3.75 -6.93
CA LYS A 183 2.28 -3.55 -7.59
C LYS A 183 1.31 -2.69 -6.77
N SER A 184 1.32 -2.83 -5.44
CA SER A 184 0.50 -2.01 -4.56
C SER A 184 0.87 -0.53 -4.61
N ILE A 185 2.14 -0.20 -4.80
CA ILE A 185 2.64 1.18 -4.94
C ILE A 185 2.27 1.76 -6.30
N ASP A 186 2.42 0.96 -7.36
CA ASP A 186 1.98 1.35 -8.70
C ASP A 186 0.47 1.65 -8.74
N GLU A 187 -0.35 0.87 -8.01
CA GLU A 187 -1.79 1.15 -7.86
C GLU A 187 -2.07 2.45 -7.08
N VAL A 188 -1.32 2.72 -6.01
CA VAL A 188 -1.42 4.00 -5.28
C VAL A 188 -1.10 5.17 -6.21
N TRP A 189 -0.01 5.05 -6.99
CA TRP A 189 0.40 6.07 -7.94
C TRP A 189 -0.65 6.30 -9.04
N LYS A 190 -1.17 5.25 -9.66
CA LYS A 190 -2.25 5.31 -10.66
C LYS A 190 -3.55 5.91 -10.13
N THR A 191 -3.84 5.75 -8.85
CA THR A 191 -5.05 6.34 -8.23
C THR A 191 -4.92 7.85 -8.08
N TYR A 192 -3.70 8.36 -7.99
CA TYR A 192 -3.39 9.78 -7.90
C TYR A 192 -3.33 10.44 -9.29
N ASN A 193 -2.67 9.81 -10.26
CA ASN A 193 -2.31 10.33 -11.60
C ASN A 193 -3.28 9.73 -12.72
#